data_90f2dff0666bac5729efd0a3f78c8ed2
#
_entry.id   90f2dff0666bac5729efd0a3f78c8ed2
#
_cell.length_a   1.000
_cell.length_b   1.000
_cell.length_c   1.000
_cell.angle_alpha   90.00
_cell.angle_beta   90.00
_cell.angle_gamma   90.00
#
_symmetry.space_group_name_H-M   'P 1'
#
loop_
_entity.id
_entity.type
_entity.pdbx_description
1 polymer ?
#
loop_
_entity_poly.entity_id
_entity_poly.type
_entity_poly.pdbx_seq_one_letter_code
_entity_poly.pdbx_strand_id
1 'polypeptide(L)'
;LHHRELRRGIEPNRLLHFGIPIHHKFNHEISREDACEQLGIDPNRPTILMMGGSMGYSNHRKLIQSLSLIGMDFQLLVVCGNNKRQYSSLARALDNYDGPCSIYPFGFVHNVEVMMSASDCIITKPGGLTVSEALAKNLPMILVNPIPGHEERNVEFLLNNGIALLVTKTFSVDEAVYHLFHNQPRIASIRQTMHAVAHPDATERLCNFILDMPRRS
;
A
#
# COMPACT_ATOMS: atom_id res chain seq x y z
N LEU A 1 4.58 -7.62 18.91
CA LEU A 1 5.00 -6.59 19.91
C LEU A 1 4.54 -6.95 21.32
N HIS A 2 3.26 -7.26 21.54
CA HIS A 2 2.66 -7.56 22.87
C HIS A 2 3.45 -8.61 23.65
N HIS A 3 3.68 -9.79 23.09
CA HIS A 3 4.43 -10.86 23.75
C HIS A 3 5.86 -10.43 24.15
N ARG A 4 6.52 -9.63 23.32
CA ARG A 4 7.87 -9.11 23.62
C ARG A 4 7.87 -8.16 24.81
N GLU A 5 6.88 -7.29 24.92
CA GLU A 5 6.78 -6.31 25.99
C GLU A 5 6.38 -7.00 27.33
N LEU A 6 5.51 -8.01 27.27
CA LEU A 6 5.23 -8.87 28.44
C LEU A 6 6.49 -9.57 28.94
N ARG A 7 7.34 -10.10 28.05
CA ARG A 7 8.62 -10.71 28.43
C ARG A 7 9.62 -9.72 29.06
N ARG A 8 9.43 -8.42 28.85
CA ARG A 8 10.19 -7.35 29.50
C ARG A 8 9.61 -6.91 30.84
N GLY A 9 8.57 -7.59 31.31
CA GLY A 9 7.94 -7.31 32.60
C GLY A 9 6.93 -6.17 32.59
N ILE A 10 6.48 -5.73 31.41
CA ILE A 10 5.39 -4.74 31.32
C ILE A 10 4.08 -5.46 31.63
N GLU A 11 3.30 -4.90 32.56
CA GLU A 11 2.00 -5.46 32.93
C GLU A 11 1.01 -5.41 31.74
N PRO A 12 0.16 -6.48 31.54
CA PRO A 12 -0.76 -6.55 30.42
C PRO A 12 -1.71 -5.36 30.32
N ASN A 13 -2.18 -4.83 31.46
CA ASN A 13 -3.11 -3.69 31.53
C ASN A 13 -2.48 -2.34 31.10
N ARG A 14 -1.17 -2.28 30.99
CA ARG A 14 -0.40 -1.13 30.50
C ARG A 14 -0.08 -1.21 29.00
N LEU A 15 -0.46 -2.31 28.34
CA LEU A 15 -0.24 -2.53 26.91
C LEU A 15 -1.55 -2.37 26.14
N LEU A 16 -1.65 -1.26 25.44
CA LEU A 16 -2.85 -0.92 24.67
C LEU A 16 -2.56 -1.11 23.18
N HIS A 17 -3.44 -1.87 22.50
CA HIS A 17 -3.32 -2.23 21.09
C HIS A 17 -4.35 -1.49 20.26
N PHE A 18 -4.06 -0.27 19.87
CA PHE A 18 -4.95 0.51 19.00
C PHE A 18 -4.72 0.27 17.51
N GLY A 19 -3.50 -0.13 17.12
CA GLY A 19 -3.01 -0.06 15.75
C GLY A 19 -2.34 1.29 15.47
N ILE A 20 -1.98 1.53 14.21
CA ILE A 20 -1.43 2.81 13.76
C ILE A 20 -2.60 3.69 13.33
N PRO A 21 -2.79 4.88 13.94
CA PRO A 21 -3.85 5.81 13.54
C PRO A 21 -3.70 6.26 12.09
N ILE A 22 -4.77 6.15 11.32
CA ILE A 22 -4.87 6.62 9.94
C ILE A 22 -6.01 7.63 9.81
N HIS A 23 -6.02 8.38 8.71
CA HIS A 23 -7.09 9.32 8.44
C HIS A 23 -8.41 8.58 8.17
N HIS A 24 -9.54 9.08 8.70
CA HIS A 24 -10.86 8.44 8.61
C HIS A 24 -11.32 8.16 7.18
N LYS A 25 -10.84 8.94 6.19
CA LYS A 25 -11.16 8.74 4.77
C LYS A 25 -10.80 7.35 4.23
N PHE A 26 -9.82 6.66 4.84
CA PHE A 26 -9.48 5.28 4.47
C PHE A 26 -10.49 4.25 4.97
N ASN A 27 -11.38 4.63 5.88
CA ASN A 27 -12.46 3.79 6.40
C ASN A 27 -13.76 3.92 5.58
N HIS A 28 -13.85 4.93 4.69
CA HIS A 28 -14.99 5.08 3.81
C HIS A 28 -14.88 4.10 2.65
N GLU A 29 -15.98 3.37 2.43
CA GLU A 29 -16.12 2.56 1.24
C GLU A 29 -16.34 3.47 0.02
N ILE A 30 -15.54 3.28 -1.00
CA ILE A 30 -15.67 3.90 -2.32
C ILE A 30 -15.74 2.74 -3.30
N SER A 31 -16.79 2.69 -4.12
CA SER A 31 -16.89 1.64 -5.14
C SER A 31 -15.73 1.76 -6.13
N ARG A 32 -15.36 0.64 -6.75
CA ARG A 32 -14.32 0.66 -7.80
C ARG A 32 -14.72 1.57 -8.95
N GLU A 33 -15.98 1.50 -9.34
CA GLU A 33 -16.57 2.30 -10.42
C GLU A 33 -16.43 3.79 -10.13
N ASP A 34 -16.88 4.25 -8.95
CA ASP A 34 -16.79 5.66 -8.54
C ASP A 34 -15.34 6.13 -8.43
N ALA A 35 -14.45 5.27 -7.91
CA ALA A 35 -13.04 5.59 -7.80
C ALA A 35 -12.37 5.71 -9.16
N CYS A 36 -12.68 4.81 -10.10
CA CYS A 36 -12.15 4.85 -11.45
C CYS A 36 -12.70 6.04 -12.25
N GLU A 37 -13.97 6.38 -12.08
CA GLU A 37 -14.58 7.58 -12.69
C GLU A 37 -13.87 8.86 -12.23
N GLN A 38 -13.64 9.02 -10.91
CA GLN A 38 -12.90 10.15 -10.36
C GLN A 38 -11.47 10.28 -10.89
N LEU A 39 -10.84 9.16 -11.24
CA LEU A 39 -9.46 9.12 -11.76
C LEU A 39 -9.40 9.14 -13.30
N GLY A 40 -10.52 9.01 -13.99
CA GLY A 40 -10.58 8.94 -15.45
C GLY A 40 -9.94 7.68 -16.02
N ILE A 41 -10.10 6.53 -15.34
CA ILE A 41 -9.54 5.23 -15.73
C ILE A 41 -10.65 4.18 -15.91
N ASP A 42 -10.35 3.08 -16.62
CA ASP A 42 -11.31 2.02 -16.91
C ASP A 42 -11.51 1.08 -15.71
N PRO A 43 -12.72 0.94 -15.14
CA PRO A 43 -12.96 0.04 -14.00
C PRO A 43 -12.84 -1.45 -14.35
N ASN A 44 -12.91 -1.82 -15.63
CA ASN A 44 -12.85 -3.21 -16.10
C ASN A 44 -11.41 -3.72 -16.30
N ARG A 45 -10.41 -2.83 -16.24
CA ARG A 45 -9.01 -3.19 -16.44
C ARG A 45 -8.31 -3.35 -15.10
N PRO A 46 -7.45 -4.37 -14.94
CA PRO A 46 -6.60 -4.49 -13.75
C PRO A 46 -5.83 -3.19 -13.49
N THR A 47 -5.79 -2.74 -12.25
CA THR A 47 -5.16 -1.47 -11.88
C THR A 47 -4.14 -1.69 -10.76
N ILE A 48 -2.92 -1.21 -10.96
CA ILE A 48 -1.83 -1.28 -10.00
C ILE A 48 -1.51 0.13 -9.51
N LEU A 49 -1.51 0.35 -8.19
CA LEU A 49 -1.03 1.59 -7.60
C LEU A 49 0.46 1.44 -7.25
N MET A 50 1.30 2.35 -7.73
CA MET A 50 2.71 2.42 -7.36
C MET A 50 2.99 3.71 -6.60
N MET A 51 3.38 3.60 -5.33
CA MET A 51 3.74 4.77 -4.52
C MET A 51 4.86 4.46 -3.51
N GLY A 52 5.75 5.42 -3.32
CA GLY A 52 6.93 5.27 -2.46
C GLY A 52 6.94 6.14 -1.20
N GLY A 53 5.76 6.58 -0.73
CA GLY A 53 5.64 7.54 0.37
C GLY A 53 5.93 8.98 -0.05
N SER A 54 5.95 9.93 0.92
CA SER A 54 6.06 11.37 0.66
C SER A 54 7.33 11.82 -0.10
N MET A 55 8.40 11.05 -0.02
CA MET A 55 9.65 11.33 -0.75
C MET A 55 9.70 10.70 -2.14
N GLY A 56 8.63 10.02 -2.58
CA GLY A 56 8.56 9.33 -3.86
C GLY A 56 9.46 8.08 -3.91
N TYR A 57 9.37 7.38 -5.05
CA TYR A 57 10.14 6.17 -5.31
C TYR A 57 11.30 6.47 -6.27
N SER A 58 12.53 6.20 -5.89
CA SER A 58 13.71 6.60 -6.69
C SER A 58 13.92 5.78 -7.99
N ASN A 59 13.16 4.71 -8.21
CA ASN A 59 13.44 3.75 -9.28
C ASN A 59 12.23 3.36 -10.15
N HIS A 60 11.25 4.28 -10.33
CA HIS A 60 10.03 4.02 -11.12
C HIS A 60 10.36 3.47 -12.53
N ARG A 61 11.35 4.02 -13.23
CA ARG A 61 11.73 3.57 -14.57
C ARG A 61 12.03 2.08 -14.65
N LYS A 62 12.86 1.59 -13.75
CA LYS A 62 13.24 0.16 -13.76
C LYS A 62 12.05 -0.74 -13.45
N LEU A 63 11.19 -0.33 -12.50
CA LEU A 63 9.98 -1.07 -12.18
C LEU A 63 9.00 -1.09 -13.35
N ILE A 64 8.78 0.06 -13.99
CA ILE A 64 7.90 0.16 -15.17
C ILE A 64 8.44 -0.70 -16.32
N GLN A 65 9.76 -0.66 -16.58
CA GLN A 65 10.39 -1.52 -17.58
C GLN A 65 10.19 -3.01 -17.27
N SER A 66 10.35 -3.41 -16.00
CA SER A 66 10.09 -4.80 -15.59
C SER A 66 8.62 -5.16 -15.77
N LEU A 67 7.70 -4.31 -15.34
CA LEU A 67 6.26 -4.52 -15.48
C LEU A 67 5.80 -4.61 -16.94
N SER A 68 6.42 -3.87 -17.84
CA SER A 68 6.10 -3.93 -19.29
C SER A 68 6.41 -5.28 -19.93
N LEU A 69 7.23 -6.13 -19.26
CA LEU A 69 7.56 -7.47 -19.75
C LEU A 69 6.50 -8.53 -19.41
N ILE A 70 5.52 -8.22 -18.56
CA ILE A 70 4.51 -9.20 -18.09
C ILE A 70 3.59 -9.66 -19.24
N GLY A 71 3.42 -8.82 -20.27
CA GLY A 71 2.51 -9.12 -21.39
C GLY A 71 1.02 -9.08 -21.01
N MET A 72 0.67 -8.47 -19.87
CA MET A 72 -0.70 -8.25 -19.41
C MET A 72 -1.16 -6.83 -19.77
N ASP A 73 -2.43 -6.70 -20.09
CA ASP A 73 -3.08 -5.39 -20.20
C ASP A 73 -3.52 -4.93 -18.80
N PHE A 74 -2.95 -3.84 -18.29
CA PHE A 74 -3.28 -3.24 -17.00
C PHE A 74 -3.07 -1.72 -17.01
N GLN A 75 -3.60 -1.08 -15.99
CA GLN A 75 -3.42 0.34 -15.71
C GLN A 75 -2.46 0.52 -14.53
N LEU A 76 -1.51 1.46 -14.63
CA LEU A 76 -0.52 1.74 -13.61
C LEU A 76 -0.63 3.19 -13.16
N LEU A 77 -1.08 3.40 -11.92
CA LEU A 77 -1.10 4.70 -11.26
C LEU A 77 0.25 4.92 -10.56
N VAL A 78 1.02 5.92 -10.97
CA VAL A 78 2.36 6.16 -10.43
C VAL A 78 2.39 7.47 -9.65
N VAL A 79 2.43 7.39 -8.31
CA VAL A 79 2.51 8.56 -7.43
C VAL A 79 3.97 8.91 -7.13
N CYS A 80 4.43 10.02 -7.71
CA CYS A 80 5.78 10.55 -7.53
C CYS A 80 5.94 11.43 -6.27
N GLY A 81 4.84 11.77 -5.59
CA GLY A 81 4.84 12.63 -4.42
C GLY A 81 5.44 14.01 -4.73
N ASN A 82 6.23 14.55 -3.81
CA ASN A 82 6.87 15.87 -3.95
C ASN A 82 8.07 15.89 -4.93
N ASN A 83 8.41 14.74 -5.53
CA ASN A 83 9.55 14.65 -6.44
C ASN A 83 9.19 15.13 -7.87
N LYS A 84 9.17 16.45 -8.07
CA LYS A 84 8.87 17.10 -9.36
C LYS A 84 9.78 16.62 -10.49
N ARG A 85 11.08 16.36 -10.20
CA ARG A 85 12.04 15.89 -11.22
C ARG A 85 11.64 14.51 -11.74
N GLN A 86 11.22 13.65 -10.84
CA GLN A 86 10.79 12.30 -11.17
C GLN A 86 9.50 12.30 -11.97
N TYR A 87 8.50 13.08 -11.53
CA TYR A 87 7.27 13.31 -12.28
C TYR A 87 7.54 13.76 -13.71
N SER A 88 8.32 14.84 -13.89
CA SER A 88 8.65 15.37 -15.22
C SER A 88 9.48 14.41 -16.08
N SER A 89 10.35 13.61 -15.45
CA SER A 89 11.13 12.58 -16.15
C SER A 89 10.25 11.44 -16.63
N LEU A 90 9.28 11.03 -15.80
CA LEU A 90 8.31 9.98 -16.14
C LEU A 90 7.36 10.47 -17.22
N ALA A 91 6.75 11.64 -17.07
CA ALA A 91 5.84 12.22 -18.07
C ALA A 91 6.50 12.27 -19.46
N ARG A 92 7.72 12.82 -19.56
CA ARG A 92 8.47 12.83 -20.83
C ARG A 92 8.79 11.44 -21.39
N ALA A 93 9.00 10.44 -20.52
CA ALA A 93 9.25 9.07 -20.98
C ALA A 93 7.98 8.43 -21.56
N LEU A 94 6.82 8.90 -21.12
CA LEU A 94 5.52 8.41 -21.58
C LEU A 94 5.08 9.06 -22.90
N ASP A 95 5.63 10.20 -23.31
CA ASP A 95 5.33 10.84 -24.61
C ASP A 95 5.58 9.90 -25.81
N ASN A 96 6.50 8.94 -25.65
CA ASN A 96 6.86 7.97 -26.69
C ASN A 96 6.67 6.52 -26.20
N TYR A 97 5.81 6.30 -25.18
CA TYR A 97 5.59 4.98 -24.63
C TYR A 97 4.50 4.26 -25.44
N ASP A 98 4.87 3.16 -26.08
CA ASP A 98 4.00 2.27 -26.85
C ASP A 98 3.97 0.86 -26.23
N GLY A 99 3.96 0.81 -24.90
CA GLY A 99 3.93 -0.45 -24.16
C GLY A 99 2.51 -0.96 -23.92
N PRO A 100 2.38 -2.20 -23.43
CA PRO A 100 1.08 -2.89 -23.29
C PRO A 100 0.21 -2.33 -22.16
N CYS A 101 0.73 -1.55 -21.23
CA CYS A 101 -0.01 -1.00 -20.10
C CYS A 101 -0.23 0.51 -20.22
N SER A 102 -1.37 1.00 -19.70
CA SER A 102 -1.63 2.44 -19.60
C SER A 102 -1.00 2.98 -18.31
N ILE A 103 -0.16 4.02 -18.39
CA ILE A 103 0.57 4.57 -17.25
C ILE A 103 0.09 5.99 -16.99
N TYR A 104 -0.34 6.23 -15.75
CA TYR A 104 -0.86 7.52 -15.28
C TYR A 104 0.07 8.10 -14.22
N PRO A 105 0.91 9.10 -14.56
CA PRO A 105 1.81 9.74 -13.61
C PRO A 105 1.07 10.80 -12.79
N PHE A 106 1.28 10.77 -11.46
CA PHE A 106 0.76 11.76 -10.53
C PHE A 106 1.90 12.38 -9.72
N GLY A 107 1.79 13.66 -9.43
CA GLY A 107 2.66 14.34 -8.47
C GLY A 107 2.28 14.01 -7.03
N PHE A 108 2.27 15.01 -6.17
CA PHE A 108 1.68 14.89 -4.83
C PHE A 108 0.15 14.88 -4.93
N VAL A 109 -0.48 13.93 -4.28
CA VAL A 109 -1.94 13.73 -4.30
C VAL A 109 -2.53 13.75 -2.90
N HIS A 110 -3.79 14.16 -2.78
CA HIS A 110 -4.53 14.18 -1.52
C HIS A 110 -5.60 13.08 -1.43
N ASN A 111 -5.87 12.39 -2.52
CA ASN A 111 -6.92 11.37 -2.69
C ASN A 111 -6.36 9.95 -2.84
N VAL A 112 -5.36 9.60 -2.01
CA VAL A 112 -4.74 8.26 -2.03
C VAL A 112 -5.78 7.17 -1.76
N GLU A 113 -6.78 7.43 -0.91
CA GLU A 113 -7.87 6.51 -0.61
C GLU A 113 -8.71 6.16 -1.84
N VAL A 114 -8.92 7.11 -2.76
CA VAL A 114 -9.59 6.88 -4.05
C VAL A 114 -8.71 6.00 -4.94
N MET A 115 -7.42 6.32 -5.04
CA MET A 115 -6.47 5.52 -5.82
C MET A 115 -6.37 4.08 -5.30
N MET A 116 -6.36 3.89 -3.99
CA MET A 116 -6.36 2.56 -3.38
C MET A 116 -7.67 1.80 -3.66
N SER A 117 -8.82 2.49 -3.66
CA SER A 117 -10.13 1.88 -3.98
C SER A 117 -10.25 1.48 -5.45
N ALA A 118 -9.60 2.21 -6.36
CA ALA A 118 -9.55 1.89 -7.79
C ALA A 118 -8.59 0.74 -8.13
N SER A 119 -7.71 0.33 -7.20
CA SER A 119 -6.59 -0.56 -7.49
C SER A 119 -6.82 -1.99 -7.00
N ASP A 120 -6.21 -2.96 -7.68
CA ASP A 120 -6.22 -4.37 -7.31
C ASP A 120 -5.05 -4.76 -6.41
N CYS A 121 -3.94 -4.04 -6.51
CA CYS A 121 -2.79 -4.16 -5.60
C CYS A 121 -1.98 -2.85 -5.54
N ILE A 122 -1.13 -2.76 -4.51
CA ILE A 122 -0.20 -1.64 -4.35
C ILE A 122 1.24 -2.13 -4.34
N ILE A 123 2.10 -1.47 -5.13
CA ILE A 123 3.56 -1.62 -5.07
C ILE A 123 4.10 -0.46 -4.22
N THR A 124 4.64 -0.76 -3.05
CA THR A 124 5.05 0.27 -2.09
C THR A 124 6.21 -0.16 -1.20
N LYS A 125 6.81 0.79 -0.50
CA LYS A 125 7.67 0.51 0.65
C LYS A 125 6.80 0.12 1.86
N PRO A 126 7.28 -0.75 2.75
CA PRO A 126 6.51 -1.19 3.92
C PRO A 126 6.50 -0.16 5.07
N GLY A 127 6.23 1.11 4.75
CA GLY A 127 6.05 2.18 5.74
C GLY A 127 4.77 2.01 6.56
N GLY A 128 4.82 2.24 7.87
CA GLY A 128 3.72 1.94 8.78
C GLY A 128 2.39 2.57 8.39
N LEU A 129 2.36 3.85 8.00
CA LEU A 129 1.13 4.53 7.57
C LEU A 129 0.56 3.90 6.30
N THR A 130 1.35 3.77 5.25
CA THR A 130 0.89 3.19 3.97
C THR A 130 0.41 1.74 4.14
N VAL A 131 1.10 0.94 4.98
CA VAL A 131 0.67 -0.42 5.31
C VAL A 131 -0.69 -0.41 6.00
N SER A 132 -0.90 0.48 6.99
CA SER A 132 -2.18 0.56 7.71
C SER A 132 -3.32 1.06 6.82
N GLU A 133 -3.05 2.00 5.92
CA GLU A 133 -3.98 2.49 4.91
C GLU A 133 -4.37 1.38 3.92
N ALA A 134 -3.39 0.62 3.41
CA ALA A 134 -3.62 -0.51 2.52
C ALA A 134 -4.40 -1.64 3.22
N LEU A 135 -4.12 -1.91 4.50
CA LEU A 135 -4.89 -2.87 5.31
C LEU A 135 -6.34 -2.43 5.47
N ALA A 136 -6.59 -1.15 5.76
CA ALA A 136 -7.95 -0.60 5.89
C ALA A 136 -8.73 -0.67 4.57
N LYS A 137 -8.05 -0.49 3.43
CA LYS A 137 -8.63 -0.61 2.09
C LYS A 137 -8.64 -2.06 1.56
N ASN A 138 -8.19 -3.02 2.34
CA ASN A 138 -8.08 -4.43 1.94
C ASN A 138 -7.35 -4.63 0.60
N LEU A 139 -6.28 -3.82 0.37
CA LEU A 139 -5.54 -3.75 -0.88
C LEU A 139 -4.24 -4.58 -0.79
N PRO A 140 -4.10 -5.69 -1.52
CA PRO A 140 -2.92 -6.55 -1.52
C PRO A 140 -1.64 -5.77 -1.81
N MET A 141 -0.54 -6.12 -1.11
CA MET A 141 0.71 -5.37 -1.15
C MET A 141 1.85 -6.15 -1.80
N ILE A 142 2.59 -5.49 -2.69
CA ILE A 142 3.89 -5.91 -3.19
C ILE A 142 4.93 -4.95 -2.62
N LEU A 143 5.80 -5.47 -1.77
CA LEU A 143 6.77 -4.68 -1.03
C LEU A 143 8.07 -4.56 -1.81
N VAL A 144 8.60 -3.34 -1.86
CA VAL A 144 9.83 -3.02 -2.60
C VAL A 144 10.75 -2.16 -1.76
N ASN A 145 12.05 -2.42 -1.82
CA ASN A 145 13.11 -1.63 -1.20
C ASN A 145 12.81 -1.18 0.24
N PRO A 146 12.57 -2.10 1.18
CA PRO A 146 12.42 -1.77 2.58
C PRO A 146 13.68 -1.07 3.12
N ILE A 147 13.49 -0.07 3.98
CA ILE A 147 14.60 0.60 4.65
C ILE A 147 15.09 -0.30 5.79
N PRO A 148 16.37 -0.72 5.74
CA PRO A 148 16.95 -1.58 6.79
C PRO A 148 16.78 -0.96 8.18
N GLY A 149 16.44 -1.80 9.16
CA GLY A 149 16.25 -1.42 10.56
C GLY A 149 14.91 -0.75 10.87
N HIS A 150 14.39 0.09 9.98
CA HIS A 150 13.14 0.83 10.22
C HIS A 150 11.89 0.07 9.75
N GLU A 151 11.95 -0.53 8.56
CA GLU A 151 10.80 -1.16 7.92
C GLU A 151 10.82 -2.69 8.00
N GLU A 152 11.92 -3.30 8.45
CA GLU A 152 12.09 -4.76 8.53
C GLU A 152 10.98 -5.45 9.34
N ARG A 153 10.58 -4.86 10.47
CA ARG A 153 9.49 -5.43 11.29
C ARG A 153 8.15 -5.43 10.58
N ASN A 154 7.89 -4.42 9.76
CA ASN A 154 6.67 -4.37 8.95
C ASN A 154 6.74 -5.46 7.86
N VAL A 155 7.90 -5.64 7.22
CA VAL A 155 8.13 -6.74 6.28
C VAL A 155 7.88 -8.09 6.94
N GLU A 156 8.54 -8.37 8.08
CA GLU A 156 8.36 -9.62 8.83
C GLU A 156 6.89 -9.86 9.20
N PHE A 157 6.21 -8.85 9.70
CA PHE A 157 4.78 -8.94 10.04
C PHE A 157 3.94 -9.30 8.81
N LEU A 158 4.13 -8.59 7.69
CA LEU A 158 3.33 -8.78 6.49
C LEU A 158 3.59 -10.15 5.83
N LEU A 159 4.85 -10.57 5.76
CA LEU A 159 5.22 -11.87 5.19
C LEU A 159 4.78 -13.05 6.06
N ASN A 160 4.98 -12.96 7.39
CA ASN A 160 4.59 -14.03 8.32
C ASN A 160 3.06 -14.20 8.41
N ASN A 161 2.29 -13.17 8.11
CA ASN A 161 0.83 -13.27 7.96
C ASN A 161 0.39 -13.63 6.54
N GLY A 162 1.31 -13.75 5.59
CA GLY A 162 0.99 -14.12 4.20
C GLY A 162 0.17 -13.06 3.44
N ILE A 163 0.25 -11.78 3.85
CA ILE A 163 -0.57 -10.69 3.31
C ILE A 163 0.18 -9.75 2.37
N ALA A 164 1.45 -10.04 2.09
CA ALA A 164 2.23 -9.30 1.11
C ALA A 164 3.20 -10.20 0.37
N LEU A 165 3.70 -9.73 -0.78
CA LEU A 165 4.84 -10.28 -1.50
C LEU A 165 6.03 -9.33 -1.36
N LEU A 166 7.24 -9.86 -1.21
CA LEU A 166 8.46 -9.05 -1.14
C LEU A 166 9.29 -9.25 -2.41
N VAL A 167 9.55 -8.16 -3.12
CA VAL A 167 10.46 -8.14 -4.26
C VAL A 167 11.90 -8.24 -3.76
N THR A 168 12.65 -9.18 -4.31
CA THR A 168 14.05 -9.45 -3.98
C THR A 168 14.90 -9.46 -5.26
N LYS A 169 16.18 -9.78 -5.14
CA LYS A 169 17.06 -9.97 -6.32
C LYS A 169 16.66 -11.17 -7.17
N THR A 170 16.06 -12.17 -6.56
CA THR A 170 15.66 -13.44 -7.19
C THR A 170 14.16 -13.56 -7.43
N PHE A 171 13.37 -12.63 -6.97
CA PHE A 171 11.93 -12.56 -7.17
C PHE A 171 11.56 -11.12 -7.56
N SER A 172 11.45 -10.89 -8.86
CA SER A 172 11.28 -9.56 -9.45
C SER A 172 9.85 -9.02 -9.28
N VAL A 173 9.66 -7.73 -9.56
CA VAL A 173 8.34 -7.09 -9.42
C VAL A 173 7.33 -7.61 -10.44
N ASP A 174 7.76 -7.88 -11.66
CA ASP A 174 6.94 -8.47 -12.72
C ASP A 174 6.49 -9.89 -12.33
N GLU A 175 7.39 -10.70 -11.78
CA GLU A 175 7.08 -12.02 -11.25
C GLU A 175 6.07 -11.93 -10.09
N ALA A 176 6.25 -10.99 -9.16
CA ALA A 176 5.33 -10.78 -8.06
C ALA A 176 3.92 -10.39 -8.54
N VAL A 177 3.82 -9.48 -9.51
CA VAL A 177 2.56 -9.06 -10.13
C VAL A 177 1.92 -10.24 -10.87
N TYR A 178 2.70 -10.95 -11.70
CA TYR A 178 2.21 -12.12 -12.43
C TYR A 178 1.61 -13.16 -11.47
N HIS A 179 2.33 -13.54 -10.43
CA HIS A 179 1.86 -14.50 -9.44
C HIS A 179 0.63 -14.02 -8.68
N LEU A 180 0.52 -12.74 -8.39
CA LEU A 180 -0.64 -12.18 -7.71
C LEU A 180 -1.89 -12.26 -8.60
N PHE A 181 -1.83 -11.77 -9.83
CA PHE A 181 -2.99 -11.69 -10.72
C PHE A 181 -3.43 -13.05 -11.28
N HIS A 182 -2.54 -14.02 -11.42
CA HIS A 182 -2.87 -15.36 -11.93
C HIS A 182 -3.28 -16.36 -10.84
N ASN A 183 -3.36 -15.94 -9.57
CA ASN A 183 -3.73 -16.81 -8.46
C ASN A 183 -4.86 -16.18 -7.63
N GLN A 184 -6.08 -16.25 -8.16
CA GLN A 184 -7.28 -15.70 -7.49
C GLN A 184 -7.53 -16.28 -6.08
N PRO A 185 -7.35 -17.60 -5.82
CA PRO A 185 -7.45 -18.13 -4.47
C PRO A 185 -6.47 -17.50 -3.49
N ARG A 186 -5.25 -17.16 -3.95
CA ARG A 186 -4.25 -16.48 -3.12
C ARG A 186 -4.67 -15.05 -2.79
N ILE A 187 -5.20 -14.31 -3.76
CA ILE A 187 -5.72 -12.95 -3.51
C ILE A 187 -6.84 -12.99 -2.47
N ALA A 188 -7.78 -13.93 -2.61
CA ALA A 188 -8.89 -14.08 -1.66
C ALA A 188 -8.38 -14.38 -0.23
N SER A 189 -7.40 -15.28 -0.09
CA SER A 189 -6.77 -15.60 1.20
C SER A 189 -6.03 -14.40 1.78
N ILE A 190 -5.27 -13.65 0.96
CA ILE A 190 -4.60 -12.41 1.36
C ILE A 190 -5.62 -11.42 1.93
N ARG A 191 -6.68 -11.12 1.19
CA ARG A 191 -7.73 -10.17 1.60
C ARG A 191 -8.44 -10.59 2.88
N GLN A 192 -8.75 -11.88 3.03
CA GLN A 192 -9.35 -12.40 4.25
C GLN A 192 -8.44 -12.18 5.47
N THR A 193 -7.15 -12.45 5.33
CA THR A 193 -6.17 -12.25 6.42
C THR A 193 -5.95 -10.77 6.69
N MET A 194 -5.88 -9.92 5.65
CA MET A 194 -5.77 -8.47 5.81
C MET A 194 -6.93 -7.91 6.63
N HIS A 195 -8.16 -8.32 6.32
CA HIS A 195 -9.35 -7.92 7.07
C HIS A 195 -9.25 -8.32 8.55
N ALA A 196 -8.71 -9.50 8.86
CA ALA A 196 -8.57 -9.98 10.23
C ALA A 196 -7.50 -9.24 11.05
N VAL A 197 -6.47 -8.68 10.40
CA VAL A 197 -5.36 -7.97 11.08
C VAL A 197 -5.44 -6.45 10.97
N ALA A 198 -6.39 -5.92 10.20
CA ALA A 198 -6.59 -4.48 10.05
C ALA A 198 -7.16 -3.86 11.32
N HIS A 199 -6.75 -2.63 11.60
CA HIS A 199 -7.28 -1.80 12.69
C HIS A 199 -7.78 -0.46 12.13
N PRO A 200 -8.86 -0.45 11.34
CA PRO A 200 -9.37 0.76 10.72
C PRO A 200 -9.87 1.78 11.76
N ASP A 201 -10.31 1.29 12.92
CA ASP A 201 -10.80 2.05 14.07
C ASP A 201 -9.69 2.59 15.00
N ALA A 202 -8.41 2.41 14.66
CA ALA A 202 -7.27 2.75 15.51
C ALA A 202 -7.30 4.21 16.00
N THR A 203 -7.65 5.15 15.10
CA THR A 203 -7.72 6.59 15.43
C THR A 203 -8.83 6.87 16.45
N GLU A 204 -10.02 6.33 16.23
CA GLU A 204 -11.18 6.51 17.12
C GLU A 204 -10.90 5.93 18.51
N ARG A 205 -10.41 4.69 18.56
CA ARG A 205 -10.07 4.02 19.84
C ARG A 205 -9.01 4.78 20.63
N LEU A 206 -7.97 5.29 19.95
CA LEU A 206 -6.94 6.10 20.61
C LEU A 206 -7.50 7.43 21.11
N CYS A 207 -8.33 8.11 20.31
CA CYS A 207 -8.97 9.37 20.73
C CYS A 207 -9.88 9.16 21.95
N ASN A 208 -10.74 8.14 21.92
CA ASN A 208 -11.62 7.83 23.03
C ASN A 208 -10.82 7.53 24.32
N PHE A 209 -9.78 6.72 24.21
CA PHE A 209 -8.90 6.46 25.33
C PHE A 209 -8.28 7.74 25.94
N ILE A 210 -7.80 8.66 25.10
CA ILE A 210 -7.20 9.92 25.56
C ILE A 210 -8.28 10.81 26.23
N LEU A 211 -9.48 10.87 25.69
CA LEU A 211 -10.58 11.67 26.26
C LEU A 211 -11.06 11.15 27.61
N ASP A 212 -11.02 9.83 27.80
CA ASP A 212 -11.42 9.16 29.04
C ASP A 212 -10.31 9.20 30.12
N MET A 213 -9.10 9.68 29.80
CA MET A 213 -8.03 9.81 30.78
C MET A 213 -8.38 10.86 31.83
N PRO A 214 -8.22 10.54 33.16
CA PRO A 214 -8.45 11.53 34.21
C PRO A 214 -7.51 12.72 34.03
N ARG A 215 -8.09 13.93 34.02
CA ARG A 215 -7.29 15.16 34.00
C ARG A 215 -6.44 15.19 35.27
N ARG A 216 -5.13 15.25 35.12
CA ARG A 216 -4.25 15.52 36.28
C ARG A 216 -4.59 16.91 36.80
N SER A 217 -5.12 16.96 38.02
CA SER A 217 -5.32 18.20 38.80
C SER A 217 -3.97 18.81 39.14
#